data_20347d24ed2212568622f4216b51392f
#
_entry.id   20347d24ed2212568622f4216b51392f
#
_cell.length_a   1.000
_cell.length_b   1.000
_cell.length_c   1.000
_cell.angle_alpha   90.00
_cell.angle_beta   90.00
_cell.angle_gamma   90.00
#
_symmetry.space_group_name_H-M   'P 1'
#
loop_
_entity.id
_entity.type
_entity.pdbx_description
1 polymer ?
#
loop_
_entity_poly.entity_id
_entity_poly.type
_entity_poly.pdbx_seq_one_letter_code
_entity_poly.pdbx_strand_id
1 'polypeptide(L)'
;CTTMALIFAILPYHAVYAVTVWKDIPFAAAVLVFITSLLRLRNGGKWQHAVLFVLSGAMMCLFRSNGWYAFLVCVPIFFASFWKKNRKVIGLLAVSLLAAVVVKYPVMNGCRVTPPDFVESLCIPIQQISYVLANDRELSLEQLELIDAVIDRNHVKNLYNPEFADNMKELVRAGHPEYLEA
;
A
#
# COMPACT_ATOMS: atom_id res chain seq x y z
N CYS A 1 10.05 23.04 -19.08
CA CYS A 1 10.55 22.13 -18.00
C CYS A 1 11.11 22.88 -16.81
N THR A 2 11.98 23.89 -17.00
CA THR A 2 12.65 24.62 -15.90
C THR A 2 11.64 25.40 -15.03
N THR A 3 10.67 26.05 -15.65
CA THR A 3 9.62 26.82 -14.95
C THR A 3 8.77 25.92 -14.04
N MET A 4 8.38 24.74 -14.50
CA MET A 4 7.65 23.77 -13.68
C MET A 4 8.49 23.26 -12.50
N ALA A 5 9.78 22.99 -12.74
CA ALA A 5 10.69 22.58 -11.67
C ALA A 5 10.87 23.66 -10.62
N LEU A 6 10.94 24.93 -11.01
CA LEU A 6 11.03 26.08 -10.10
C LEU A 6 9.74 26.26 -9.29
N ILE A 7 8.56 26.16 -9.93
CA ILE A 7 7.27 26.22 -9.24
C ILE A 7 7.19 25.09 -8.20
N PHE A 8 7.56 23.87 -8.56
CA PHE A 8 7.57 22.74 -7.65
C PHE A 8 8.54 22.94 -6.47
N ALA A 9 9.72 23.51 -6.71
CA ALA A 9 10.73 23.75 -5.69
C ALA A 9 10.35 24.86 -4.69
N ILE A 10 9.57 25.87 -5.15
CA ILE A 10 9.20 27.04 -4.33
C ILE A 10 7.94 26.77 -3.50
N LEU A 11 7.08 25.82 -3.91
CA LEU A 11 5.84 25.53 -3.17
C LEU A 11 6.18 24.90 -1.80
N PRO A 12 5.84 25.56 -0.68
CA PRO A 12 6.14 25.09 0.68
C PRO A 12 5.47 23.75 0.99
N TYR A 13 4.42 23.42 0.28
CA TYR A 13 3.70 22.15 0.35
C TYR A 13 4.63 20.94 0.13
N HIS A 14 5.50 21.01 -0.85
CA HIS A 14 6.44 19.92 -1.13
C HIS A 14 7.50 19.75 -0.05
N ALA A 15 7.94 20.85 0.55
CA ALA A 15 8.89 20.82 1.66
C ALA A 15 8.27 20.15 2.91
N VAL A 16 7.02 20.48 3.24
CA VAL A 16 6.28 19.85 4.34
C VAL A 16 6.11 18.35 4.09
N TYR A 17 5.69 17.96 2.88
CA TYR A 17 5.55 16.54 2.55
C TYR A 17 6.88 15.79 2.56
N ALA A 18 7.97 16.41 2.13
CA ALA A 18 9.29 15.79 2.14
C ALA A 18 9.80 15.47 3.55
N VAL A 19 9.39 16.25 4.56
CA VAL A 19 9.76 16.04 5.97
C VAL A 19 8.79 15.08 6.68
N THR A 20 7.59 14.88 6.12
CA THR A 20 6.59 13.98 6.70
C THR A 20 6.98 12.52 6.43
N VAL A 21 7.08 11.70 7.48
CA VAL A 21 7.45 10.27 7.38
C VAL A 21 6.25 9.42 6.88
N TRP A 22 5.62 9.85 5.81
CA TRP A 22 4.52 9.11 5.19
C TRP A 22 5.05 8.21 4.08
N LYS A 23 4.73 6.91 4.19
CA LYS A 23 5.11 5.87 3.22
C LYS A 23 4.66 6.15 1.78
N ASP A 24 3.67 7.02 1.59
CA ASP A 24 3.14 7.39 0.28
C ASP A 24 4.10 8.25 -0.54
N ILE A 25 4.92 9.06 0.11
CA ILE A 25 5.89 9.91 -0.57
C ILE A 25 7.01 9.09 -1.20
N PRO A 26 7.73 8.21 -0.47
CA PRO A 26 8.71 7.34 -1.09
C PRO A 26 8.10 6.35 -2.09
N PHE A 27 6.84 5.94 -1.90
CA PHE A 27 6.11 5.15 -2.88
C PHE A 27 5.92 5.92 -4.20
N ALA A 28 5.42 7.16 -4.16
CA ALA A 28 5.25 8.00 -5.34
C ALA A 28 6.57 8.27 -6.06
N ALA A 29 7.64 8.54 -5.32
CA ALA A 29 8.99 8.69 -5.86
C ALA A 29 9.46 7.40 -6.55
N ALA A 30 9.24 6.24 -5.95
CA ALA A 30 9.58 4.94 -6.54
C ALA A 30 8.81 4.70 -7.84
N VAL A 31 7.50 5.02 -7.90
CA VAL A 31 6.69 4.94 -9.12
C VAL A 31 7.29 5.81 -10.24
N LEU A 32 7.65 7.05 -9.93
CA LEU A 32 8.23 7.98 -10.90
C LEU A 32 9.57 7.46 -11.43
N VAL A 33 10.46 6.99 -10.54
CA VAL A 33 11.75 6.42 -10.93
C VAL A 33 11.56 5.15 -11.76
N PHE A 34 10.59 4.30 -11.41
CA PHE A 34 10.26 3.08 -12.15
C PHE A 34 9.84 3.39 -13.59
N ILE A 35 8.88 4.30 -13.76
CA ILE A 35 8.39 4.69 -15.09
C ILE A 35 9.49 5.34 -15.92
N THR A 36 10.25 6.28 -15.36
CA THR A 36 11.33 6.96 -16.07
C THR A 36 12.44 6.01 -16.47
N SER A 37 12.79 5.06 -15.59
CA SER A 37 13.79 4.02 -15.89
C SER A 37 13.31 3.07 -16.98
N LEU A 38 12.02 2.68 -16.98
CA LEU A 38 11.41 1.88 -18.03
C LEU A 38 11.49 2.55 -19.40
N LEU A 39 11.13 3.84 -19.47
CA LEU A 39 11.20 4.62 -20.71
C LEU A 39 12.63 4.71 -21.23
N ARG A 40 13.60 4.88 -20.35
CA ARG A 40 15.02 4.89 -20.71
C ARG A 40 15.50 3.53 -21.19
N LEU A 41 15.13 2.45 -20.54
CA LEU A 41 15.46 1.08 -20.96
C LEU A 41 14.86 0.72 -22.32
N ARG A 42 13.64 1.19 -22.59
CA ARG A 42 13.02 1.04 -23.91
C ARG A 42 13.83 1.68 -25.05
N ASN A 43 14.49 2.80 -24.76
CA ASN A 43 15.28 3.59 -25.70
C ASN A 43 16.79 3.24 -25.67
N GLY A 44 17.18 2.04 -25.24
CA GLY A 44 18.57 1.61 -25.19
C GLY A 44 19.36 2.14 -23.98
N GLY A 45 18.68 2.37 -22.87
CA GLY A 45 19.26 2.91 -21.64
C GLY A 45 20.42 2.08 -21.07
N LYS A 46 21.32 2.77 -20.37
CA LYS A 46 22.51 2.19 -19.71
C LYS A 46 22.12 1.26 -18.57
N TRP A 47 23.08 0.46 -18.06
CA TRP A 47 22.89 -0.47 -16.94
C TRP A 47 22.37 0.23 -15.66
N GLN A 48 22.73 1.49 -15.44
CA GLN A 48 22.23 2.31 -14.33
C GLN A 48 20.69 2.39 -14.30
N HIS A 49 20.06 2.48 -15.47
CA HIS A 49 18.59 2.48 -15.57
C HIS A 49 17.99 1.10 -15.25
N ALA A 50 18.73 0.02 -15.52
CA ALA A 50 18.31 -1.32 -15.11
C ALA A 50 18.33 -1.47 -13.59
N VAL A 51 19.38 -0.99 -12.92
CA VAL A 51 19.47 -0.98 -11.46
C VAL A 51 18.37 -0.12 -10.85
N LEU A 52 18.16 1.11 -11.33
CA LEU A 52 17.10 1.98 -10.85
C LEU A 52 15.71 1.37 -11.06
N PHE A 53 15.49 0.69 -12.16
CA PHE A 53 14.24 -0.01 -12.45
C PHE A 53 13.97 -1.13 -11.44
N VAL A 54 14.98 -1.96 -11.16
CA VAL A 54 14.86 -3.07 -10.20
C VAL A 54 14.63 -2.53 -8.79
N LEU A 55 15.42 -1.56 -8.35
CA LEU A 55 15.30 -1.01 -7.01
C LEU A 55 13.94 -0.31 -6.81
N SER A 56 13.52 0.52 -7.75
CA SER A 56 12.25 1.22 -7.64
C SER A 56 11.05 0.27 -7.71
N GLY A 57 11.11 -0.78 -8.54
CA GLY A 57 10.10 -1.83 -8.58
C GLY A 57 9.98 -2.60 -7.26
N ALA A 58 11.11 -2.96 -6.66
CA ALA A 58 11.12 -3.58 -5.33
C ALA A 58 10.57 -2.63 -4.25
N MET A 59 10.98 -1.36 -4.25
CA MET A 59 10.48 -0.34 -3.32
C MET A 59 8.96 -0.14 -3.43
N MET A 60 8.42 -0.09 -4.65
CA MET A 60 6.95 -0.02 -4.85
C MET A 60 6.22 -1.17 -4.16
N CYS A 61 6.76 -2.39 -4.27
CA CYS A 61 6.16 -3.58 -3.65
C CYS A 61 6.27 -3.57 -2.11
N LEU A 62 7.31 -2.92 -1.56
CA LEU A 62 7.59 -2.91 -0.13
C LEU A 62 6.86 -1.80 0.62
N PHE A 63 6.74 -0.60 0.03
CA PHE A 63 6.15 0.55 0.71
C PHE A 63 4.63 0.46 0.88
N ARG A 64 3.93 -0.19 -0.06
CA ARG A 64 2.46 -0.34 0.02
C ARG A 64 2.00 -1.72 -0.41
N SER A 65 1.07 -2.30 0.35
CA SER A 65 0.40 -3.54 -0.03
C SER A 65 -0.34 -3.41 -1.36
N ASN A 66 -0.97 -2.25 -1.61
CA ASN A 66 -1.61 -1.95 -2.89
C ASN A 66 -0.60 -1.87 -4.05
N GLY A 67 0.62 -1.41 -3.79
CA GLY A 67 1.72 -1.39 -4.76
C GLY A 67 2.12 -2.79 -5.20
N TRP A 68 2.16 -3.74 -4.28
CA TRP A 68 2.39 -5.16 -4.57
C TRP A 68 1.33 -5.74 -5.52
N TYR A 69 0.05 -5.55 -5.20
CA TYR A 69 -1.05 -6.02 -6.05
C TYR A 69 -1.05 -5.35 -7.42
N ALA A 70 -0.88 -4.02 -7.47
CA ALA A 70 -0.80 -3.28 -8.72
C ALA A 70 0.38 -3.77 -9.58
N PHE A 71 1.54 -4.03 -8.97
CA PHE A 71 2.70 -4.56 -9.67
C PHE A 71 2.40 -5.93 -10.27
N LEU A 72 1.77 -6.85 -9.53
CA LEU A 72 1.37 -8.17 -10.01
C LEU A 72 0.38 -8.10 -11.17
N VAL A 73 -0.61 -7.21 -11.10
CA VAL A 73 -1.58 -7.00 -12.19
C VAL A 73 -0.90 -6.44 -13.45
N CYS A 74 0.12 -5.59 -13.28
CA CYS A 74 0.88 -5.04 -14.40
C CYS A 74 1.82 -6.05 -15.06
N VAL A 75 2.28 -7.10 -14.36
CA VAL A 75 3.22 -8.11 -14.90
C VAL A 75 2.74 -8.72 -16.23
N PRO A 76 1.52 -9.24 -16.38
CA PRO A 76 1.05 -9.80 -17.65
C PRO A 76 0.99 -8.75 -18.76
N ILE A 77 0.66 -7.48 -18.45
CA ILE A 77 0.64 -6.39 -19.41
C ILE A 77 2.04 -6.10 -19.92
N PHE A 78 3.03 -6.04 -19.00
CA PHE A 78 4.44 -5.89 -19.36
C PHE A 78 4.95 -7.06 -20.19
N PHE A 79 4.58 -8.27 -19.80
CA PHE A 79 4.94 -9.48 -20.53
C PHE A 79 4.41 -9.43 -21.97
N ALA A 80 3.15 -9.15 -22.18
CA ALA A 80 2.54 -9.03 -23.50
C ALA A 80 3.19 -7.91 -24.34
N SER A 81 3.50 -6.76 -23.70
CA SER A 81 4.05 -5.58 -24.37
C SER A 81 5.53 -5.72 -24.75
N PHE A 82 6.32 -6.43 -23.94
CA PHE A 82 7.79 -6.47 -24.10
C PHE A 82 8.33 -7.84 -24.52
N TRP A 83 7.53 -8.91 -24.54
CA TRP A 83 7.98 -10.26 -24.87
C TRP A 83 8.74 -10.36 -26.17
N LYS A 84 8.23 -9.73 -27.22
CA LYS A 84 8.86 -9.73 -28.55
C LYS A 84 9.90 -8.61 -28.73
N LYS A 85 9.76 -7.50 -28.00
CA LYS A 85 10.49 -6.26 -28.24
C LYS A 85 11.73 -6.09 -27.34
N ASN A 86 11.62 -6.44 -26.05
CA ASN A 86 12.72 -6.27 -25.11
C ASN A 86 12.61 -7.25 -23.92
N ARG A 87 13.07 -8.46 -24.12
CA ARG A 87 13.06 -9.53 -23.09
C ARG A 87 13.84 -9.16 -21.84
N LYS A 88 14.81 -8.25 -21.94
CA LYS A 88 15.59 -7.77 -20.78
C LYS A 88 14.71 -7.10 -19.75
N VAL A 89 13.69 -6.33 -20.16
CA VAL A 89 12.75 -5.67 -19.25
C VAL A 89 11.96 -6.70 -18.45
N ILE A 90 11.57 -7.81 -19.06
CA ILE A 90 10.85 -8.89 -18.38
C ILE A 90 11.74 -9.57 -17.33
N GLY A 91 13.00 -9.83 -17.66
CA GLY A 91 13.98 -10.34 -16.69
C GLY A 91 14.17 -9.39 -15.50
N LEU A 92 14.27 -8.09 -15.78
CA LEU A 92 14.39 -7.08 -14.71
C LEU A 92 13.14 -6.96 -13.83
N LEU A 93 11.94 -7.14 -14.40
CA LEU A 93 10.69 -7.24 -13.63
C LEU A 93 10.70 -8.43 -12.67
N ALA A 94 11.12 -9.59 -13.18
CA ALA A 94 11.24 -10.80 -12.36
C ALA A 94 12.27 -10.62 -11.22
N VAL A 95 13.39 -9.95 -11.50
CA VAL A 95 14.40 -9.61 -10.49
C VAL A 95 13.84 -8.61 -9.46
N SER A 96 13.06 -7.61 -9.88
CA SER A 96 12.39 -6.67 -8.96
C SER A 96 11.44 -7.40 -8.00
N LEU A 97 10.64 -8.32 -8.54
CA LEU A 97 9.71 -9.12 -7.78
C LEU A 97 10.44 -10.04 -6.78
N LEU A 98 11.48 -10.71 -7.26
CA LEU A 98 12.31 -11.57 -6.41
C LEU A 98 12.97 -10.77 -5.28
N ALA A 99 13.53 -9.60 -5.57
CA ALA A 99 14.12 -8.73 -4.57
C ALA A 99 13.07 -8.29 -3.52
N ALA A 100 11.86 -7.93 -3.95
CA ALA A 100 10.78 -7.58 -3.03
C ALA A 100 10.38 -8.77 -2.14
N VAL A 101 10.27 -9.98 -2.69
CA VAL A 101 9.96 -11.22 -1.94
C VAL A 101 11.05 -11.52 -0.92
N VAL A 102 12.33 -11.44 -1.34
CA VAL A 102 13.47 -11.69 -0.45
C VAL A 102 13.52 -10.68 0.71
N VAL A 103 13.22 -9.41 0.45
CA VAL A 103 13.18 -8.42 1.55
C VAL A 103 11.95 -8.65 2.43
N LYS A 104 10.78 -8.86 1.85
CA LYS A 104 9.51 -8.96 2.59
C LYS A 104 9.44 -10.18 3.52
N TYR A 105 9.96 -11.32 3.11
CA TYR A 105 9.84 -12.55 3.90
C TYR A 105 11.14 -12.86 4.69
N PRO A 106 12.27 -13.25 4.10
CA PRO A 106 13.43 -13.64 4.90
C PRO A 106 14.11 -12.49 5.65
N VAL A 107 14.20 -11.29 5.03
CA VAL A 107 14.90 -10.16 5.67
C VAL A 107 14.05 -9.56 6.78
N MET A 108 12.75 -9.29 6.55
CA MET A 108 11.88 -8.73 7.58
C MET A 108 11.69 -9.71 8.74
N ASN A 109 11.51 -11.00 8.47
CA ASN A 109 11.43 -12.03 9.52
C ASN A 109 12.76 -12.14 10.30
N GLY A 110 13.90 -12.10 9.63
CA GLY A 110 15.21 -12.09 10.27
C GLY A 110 15.46 -10.86 11.15
N CYS A 111 14.94 -9.71 10.74
CA CYS A 111 14.98 -8.46 11.50
C CYS A 111 13.88 -8.35 12.57
N ARG A 112 13.04 -9.36 12.73
CA ARG A 112 11.88 -9.36 13.66
C ARG A 112 10.96 -8.15 13.48
N VAL A 113 10.72 -7.75 12.24
CA VAL A 113 9.79 -6.66 11.93
C VAL A 113 8.37 -7.18 12.13
N THR A 114 7.59 -6.51 12.98
CA THR A 114 6.17 -6.82 13.21
C THR A 114 5.37 -6.59 11.92
N PRO A 115 4.57 -7.58 11.48
CA PRO A 115 3.68 -7.39 10.34
C PRO A 115 2.63 -6.31 10.66
N PRO A 116 2.07 -5.65 9.62
CA PRO A 116 0.95 -4.75 9.85
C PRO A 116 -0.24 -5.51 10.44
N ASP A 117 -0.91 -4.88 11.40
CA ASP A 117 -2.08 -5.42 12.06
C ASP A 117 -3.18 -5.78 11.03
N PHE A 118 -3.82 -6.93 11.22
CA PHE A 118 -4.90 -7.41 10.37
C PHE A 118 -6.08 -6.43 10.32
N VAL A 119 -6.38 -5.76 11.44
CA VAL A 119 -7.47 -4.76 11.54
C VAL A 119 -7.28 -3.60 10.56
N GLU A 120 -6.03 -3.26 10.20
CA GLU A 120 -5.75 -2.23 9.19
C GLU A 120 -6.29 -2.61 7.80
N SER A 121 -6.30 -3.89 7.45
CA SER A 121 -6.88 -4.36 6.19
C SER A 121 -8.41 -4.35 6.17
N LEU A 122 -9.05 -4.33 7.33
CA LEU A 122 -10.49 -4.31 7.49
C LEU A 122 -11.10 -2.90 7.60
N CYS A 123 -10.33 -1.86 7.35
CA CYS A 123 -10.77 -0.47 7.46
C CYS A 123 -12.12 -0.20 6.76
N ILE A 124 -12.29 -0.64 5.52
CA ILE A 124 -13.52 -0.42 4.74
C ILE A 124 -14.70 -1.24 5.30
N PRO A 125 -14.61 -2.57 5.52
CA PRO A 125 -15.69 -3.34 6.11
C PRO A 125 -16.11 -2.83 7.49
N ILE A 126 -15.16 -2.51 8.37
CA ILE A 126 -15.43 -1.98 9.70
C ILE A 126 -16.22 -0.67 9.60
N GLN A 127 -15.80 0.24 8.73
CA GLN A 127 -16.48 1.52 8.55
C GLN A 127 -17.90 1.35 7.99
N GLN A 128 -18.12 0.40 7.08
CA GLN A 128 -19.44 0.10 6.54
C GLN A 128 -20.38 -0.49 7.61
N ILE A 129 -19.91 -1.44 8.40
CA ILE A 129 -20.68 -2.03 9.52
C ILE A 129 -20.99 -0.94 10.56
N SER A 130 -20.00 -0.14 10.91
CA SER A 130 -20.17 0.95 11.88
C SER A 130 -21.17 2.00 11.40
N TYR A 131 -21.21 2.31 10.12
CA TYR A 131 -22.20 3.20 9.52
C TYR A 131 -23.63 2.65 9.69
N VAL A 132 -23.84 1.36 9.42
CA VAL A 132 -25.14 0.69 9.55
C VAL A 132 -25.62 0.74 10.99
N LEU A 133 -24.72 0.43 11.94
CA LEU A 133 -25.01 0.44 13.38
C LEU A 133 -25.28 1.86 13.92
N ALA A 134 -24.47 2.83 13.52
CA ALA A 134 -24.61 4.22 13.96
C ALA A 134 -25.92 4.88 13.49
N ASN A 135 -26.45 4.42 12.34
CA ASN A 135 -27.69 4.94 11.76
C ASN A 135 -28.93 4.07 12.04
N ASP A 136 -28.88 3.16 13.01
CA ASP A 136 -29.98 2.29 13.43
C ASP A 136 -30.67 1.56 12.26
N ARG A 137 -29.89 1.09 11.27
CA ARG A 137 -30.44 0.32 10.16
C ARG A 137 -30.87 -1.06 10.64
N GLU A 138 -31.98 -1.55 10.10
CA GLU A 138 -32.49 -2.89 10.43
C GLU A 138 -31.49 -3.98 10.02
N LEU A 139 -31.14 -4.81 11.00
CA LEU A 139 -30.27 -5.97 10.85
C LEU A 139 -30.99 -7.20 11.39
N SER A 140 -30.74 -8.37 10.82
CA SER A 140 -31.26 -9.63 11.35
C SER A 140 -30.56 -9.99 12.66
N LEU A 141 -31.21 -10.80 13.50
CA LEU A 141 -30.62 -11.28 14.75
C LEU A 141 -29.28 -12.01 14.51
N GLU A 142 -29.21 -12.82 13.48
CA GLU A 142 -28.00 -13.53 13.09
C GLU A 142 -26.84 -12.57 12.72
N GLN A 143 -27.14 -11.49 12.01
CA GLN A 143 -26.13 -10.45 11.68
C GLN A 143 -25.66 -9.71 12.94
N LEU A 144 -26.57 -9.45 13.86
CA LEU A 144 -26.24 -8.79 15.13
C LEU A 144 -25.32 -9.66 16.01
N GLU A 145 -25.58 -10.97 16.09
CA GLU A 145 -24.72 -11.91 16.80
C GLU A 145 -23.30 -11.97 16.20
N LEU A 146 -23.19 -12.02 14.87
CA LEU A 146 -21.89 -11.99 14.20
C LEU A 146 -21.14 -10.69 14.42
N ILE A 147 -21.85 -9.56 14.44
CA ILE A 147 -21.24 -8.24 14.69
C ILE A 147 -20.78 -8.14 16.15
N ASP A 148 -21.58 -8.62 17.11
CA ASP A 148 -21.22 -8.61 18.53
C ASP A 148 -19.97 -9.43 18.84
N ALA A 149 -19.69 -10.44 18.03
CA ALA A 149 -18.44 -11.21 18.11
C ALA A 149 -17.19 -10.41 17.69
N VAL A 150 -17.36 -9.26 17.02
CA VAL A 150 -16.23 -8.47 16.45
C VAL A 150 -16.19 -7.05 17.00
N ILE A 151 -17.34 -6.42 17.24
CA ILE A 151 -17.43 -5.00 17.61
C ILE A 151 -18.41 -4.84 18.78
N ASP A 152 -18.00 -4.13 19.83
CA ASP A 152 -18.92 -3.72 20.89
C ASP A 152 -19.87 -2.63 20.40
N ARG A 153 -21.12 -3.00 20.11
CA ARG A 153 -22.14 -2.11 19.58
C ARG A 153 -22.47 -0.90 20.46
N ASN A 154 -22.30 -1.04 21.78
CA ASN A 154 -22.67 0.02 22.74
C ASN A 154 -21.86 1.31 22.52
N HIS A 155 -20.66 1.19 22.02
CA HIS A 155 -19.73 2.31 21.82
C HIS A 155 -19.73 2.86 20.39
N VAL A 156 -20.31 2.14 19.41
CA VAL A 156 -20.25 2.51 18.01
C VAL A 156 -20.82 3.89 17.74
N LYS A 157 -22.01 4.21 18.25
CA LYS A 157 -22.67 5.51 18.01
C LYS A 157 -21.85 6.71 18.47
N ASN A 158 -21.10 6.57 19.54
CA ASN A 158 -20.31 7.64 20.12
C ASN A 158 -18.93 7.79 19.45
N LEU A 159 -18.39 6.70 18.92
CA LEU A 159 -17.04 6.64 18.36
C LEU A 159 -17.03 6.71 16.83
N TYR A 160 -18.18 6.44 16.18
CA TYR A 160 -18.28 6.44 14.74
C TYR A 160 -18.03 7.84 14.16
N ASN A 161 -17.09 7.91 13.23
CA ASN A 161 -16.83 9.09 12.43
C ASN A 161 -16.73 8.68 10.94
N PRO A 162 -17.54 9.27 10.03
CA PRO A 162 -17.51 8.90 8.61
C PRO A 162 -16.18 9.22 7.91
N GLU A 163 -15.39 10.15 8.46
CA GLU A 163 -14.11 10.56 7.87
C GLU A 163 -12.91 9.74 8.38
N PHE A 164 -13.05 9.11 9.56
CA PHE A 164 -11.94 8.40 10.23
C PHE A 164 -12.37 7.02 10.72
N ALA A 165 -11.70 5.98 10.24
CA ALA A 165 -11.93 4.61 10.67
C ALA A 165 -11.16 4.23 11.97
N ASP A 166 -10.20 5.06 12.41
CA ASP A 166 -9.26 4.67 13.46
C ASP A 166 -9.95 4.39 14.80
N ASN A 167 -10.93 5.19 15.20
CA ASN A 167 -11.69 4.94 16.41
C ASN A 167 -12.39 3.57 16.39
N MET A 168 -12.92 3.18 15.24
CA MET A 168 -13.57 1.88 15.07
C MET A 168 -12.57 0.73 15.05
N LYS A 169 -11.40 0.93 14.47
CA LYS A 169 -10.31 -0.05 14.51
C LYS A 169 -9.83 -0.28 15.95
N GLU A 170 -9.67 0.78 16.74
CA GLU A 170 -9.29 0.67 18.13
C GLU A 170 -10.38 -0.06 18.96
N LEU A 171 -11.65 0.15 18.65
CA LEU A 171 -12.74 -0.56 19.30
C LEU A 171 -12.68 -2.07 19.02
N VAL A 172 -12.37 -2.47 17.79
CA VAL A 172 -12.17 -3.87 17.42
C VAL A 172 -10.96 -4.46 18.15
N ARG A 173 -9.84 -3.73 18.21
CA ARG A 173 -8.63 -4.15 18.92
C ARG A 173 -8.88 -4.36 20.42
N ALA A 174 -9.59 -3.44 21.05
CA ALA A 174 -9.89 -3.51 22.47
C ALA A 174 -10.81 -4.69 22.84
N GLY A 175 -11.72 -5.06 21.94
CA GLY A 175 -12.60 -6.21 22.11
C GLY A 175 -11.93 -7.57 21.84
N HIS A 176 -10.84 -7.57 21.05
CA HIS A 176 -10.18 -8.77 20.59
C HIS A 176 -8.65 -8.66 20.65
N PRO A 177 -8.07 -8.70 21.87
CA PRO A 177 -6.61 -8.59 22.04
C PRO A 177 -5.83 -9.69 21.33
N GLU A 178 -6.45 -10.83 21.02
CA GLU A 178 -5.87 -11.91 20.24
C GLU A 178 -5.50 -11.52 18.80
N TYR A 179 -6.11 -10.48 18.25
CA TYR A 179 -5.75 -9.95 16.93
C TYR A 179 -4.48 -9.09 16.94
N LEU A 180 -4.00 -8.72 18.11
CA LEU A 180 -2.76 -7.96 18.29
C LEU A 180 -1.52 -8.87 18.33
N GLU A 181 -1.70 -10.15 18.61
CA GLU A 181 -0.60 -11.12 18.76
C GLU A 181 -0.32 -11.92 17.47
N ALA A 182 -1.14 -11.76 16.44
CA ALA A 182 -1.00 -12.44 15.15
C ALA A 182 -0.11 -11.68 14.17
#